data_d775695b48ce646042d80f1d50b0f928
#
_entry.id   d775695b48ce646042d80f1d50b0f928
#
_cell.length_a   1.000
_cell.length_b   1.000
_cell.length_c   1.000
_cell.angle_alpha   90.00
_cell.angle_beta   90.00
_cell.angle_gamma   90.00
#
_symmetry.space_group_name_H-M   'P 1'
#
loop_
_entity.id
_entity.type
_entity.pdbx_description
1 polymer ?
#
loop_
_entity_poly.entity_id
_entity_poly.type
_entity_poly.pdbx_seq_one_letter_code
_entity_poly.pdbx_strand_id
1 'polypeptide(L)'
;VFHQLAHPSKLSEDDVIRFLSHLAIDEKVAVKTQALALNAISFLYRDFFKTPLSLDMRFQKSLTEKKLPVVLTRDEVRRFVQHIDPRYKLHIQLLYGSGLRIMECLRLRIQDIDYDYGAVRVWQGKGGKNRTVTLAKELHEPLKSQMNFARNYYFKDRHVPGYAGVYISEGLRRKYPNAELDFNWHFLFPSNKLSVDKETGQLRRHHINESAIQRAVKRSALDASIEKTVTCHTLRHSFATHLLESGADIRTVQEQLGHTDVKTTQIYTHVIERGAGGVLSPLSSL
;
A
#
# COMPACT_ATOMS: atom_id res chain seq x y z
N VAL A 1 24.29 17.47 9.46
CA VAL A 1 23.40 18.25 8.62
C VAL A 1 24.24 18.96 7.57
N PHE A 2 23.98 18.75 6.26
CA PHE A 2 24.84 19.05 5.13
C PHE A 2 25.30 20.53 5.05
N HIS A 3 24.39 21.49 5.22
CA HIS A 3 24.68 22.92 5.22
C HIS A 3 24.73 23.55 6.63
N GLN A 4 25.19 22.82 7.64
CA GLN A 4 25.37 23.31 9.01
C GLN A 4 24.15 24.04 9.61
N LEU A 5 22.92 23.55 9.27
CA LEU A 5 21.63 24.14 9.68
C LEU A 5 21.38 25.57 9.13
N ALA A 6 22.09 26.00 8.09
CA ALA A 6 21.78 27.28 7.44
C ALA A 6 20.32 27.28 6.94
N HIS A 7 19.65 28.41 7.12
CA HIS A 7 18.28 28.56 6.66
C HIS A 7 18.21 28.49 5.13
N PRO A 8 17.28 27.72 4.53
CA PRO A 8 17.25 27.51 3.06
C PRO A 8 17.18 28.79 2.23
N SER A 9 16.59 29.86 2.74
CA SER A 9 16.55 31.15 2.03
C SER A 9 17.91 31.83 1.86
N LYS A 10 18.94 31.38 2.58
CA LYS A 10 20.33 31.86 2.50
C LYS A 10 21.21 31.00 1.62
N LEU A 11 20.67 29.88 1.11
CA LEU A 11 21.41 28.96 0.26
C LEU A 11 21.24 29.33 -1.21
N SER A 12 22.33 29.25 -1.95
CA SER A 12 22.38 29.48 -3.39
C SER A 12 22.00 28.24 -4.21
N GLU A 13 21.84 28.38 -5.51
CA GLU A 13 21.69 27.24 -6.42
C GLU A 13 22.86 26.26 -6.35
N ASP A 14 24.09 26.77 -6.19
CA ASP A 14 25.30 25.96 -6.04
C ASP A 14 25.24 25.10 -4.78
N ASP A 15 24.65 25.60 -3.70
CA ASP A 15 24.42 24.83 -2.48
C ASP A 15 23.43 23.68 -2.73
N VAL A 16 22.38 23.93 -3.51
CA VAL A 16 21.42 22.90 -3.92
C VAL A 16 22.08 21.86 -4.82
N ILE A 17 22.89 22.29 -5.79
CA ILE A 17 23.65 21.41 -6.69
C ILE A 17 24.60 20.50 -5.87
N ARG A 18 25.34 21.07 -4.91
CA ARG A 18 26.22 20.32 -4.01
C ARG A 18 25.47 19.29 -3.20
N PHE A 19 24.32 19.67 -2.64
CA PHE A 19 23.49 18.73 -1.86
C PHE A 19 22.93 17.59 -2.72
N LEU A 20 22.40 17.88 -3.91
CA LEU A 20 21.88 16.84 -4.81
C LEU A 20 23.00 15.89 -5.29
N SER A 21 24.20 16.45 -5.56
CA SER A 21 25.37 15.65 -5.94
C SER A 21 25.85 14.77 -4.78
N HIS A 22 25.88 15.29 -3.55
CA HIS A 22 26.19 14.53 -2.34
C HIS A 22 25.24 13.35 -2.16
N LEU A 23 23.93 13.53 -2.36
CA LEU A 23 22.96 12.42 -2.30
C LEU A 23 23.30 11.28 -3.29
N ALA A 24 23.85 11.61 -4.46
CA ALA A 24 24.20 10.63 -5.47
C ALA A 24 25.55 9.94 -5.19
N ILE A 25 26.58 10.70 -4.82
CA ILE A 25 27.97 10.26 -4.71
C ILE A 25 28.23 9.60 -3.34
N ASP A 26 27.93 10.35 -2.28
CA ASP A 26 28.29 9.95 -0.91
C ASP A 26 27.22 9.03 -0.30
N GLU A 27 25.94 9.45 -0.36
CA GLU A 27 24.82 8.70 0.19
C GLU A 27 24.33 7.59 -0.74
N LYS A 28 24.74 7.58 -2.01
CA LYS A 28 24.37 6.56 -3.03
C LYS A 28 22.87 6.26 -3.07
N VAL A 29 22.04 7.29 -2.90
CA VAL A 29 20.59 7.14 -2.87
C VAL A 29 20.05 6.67 -4.22
N ALA A 30 18.91 6.01 -4.23
CA ALA A 30 18.26 5.62 -5.49
C ALA A 30 17.83 6.85 -6.32
N VAL A 31 17.81 6.72 -7.65
CA VAL A 31 17.41 7.78 -8.60
C VAL A 31 16.11 8.46 -8.18
N LYS A 32 15.10 7.69 -7.73
CA LYS A 32 13.82 8.25 -7.28
C LYS A 32 13.92 9.05 -5.99
N THR A 33 14.84 8.70 -5.09
CA THR A 33 15.06 9.44 -3.84
C THR A 33 15.68 10.80 -4.13
N GLN A 34 16.67 10.84 -5.04
CA GLN A 34 17.26 12.11 -5.50
C GLN A 34 16.23 12.99 -6.21
N ALA A 35 15.40 12.41 -7.10
CA ALA A 35 14.32 13.12 -7.77
C ALA A 35 13.27 13.67 -6.79
N LEU A 36 12.94 12.92 -5.72
CA LEU A 36 12.05 13.40 -4.68
C LEU A 36 12.64 14.59 -3.91
N ALA A 37 13.94 14.53 -3.59
CA ALA A 37 14.66 15.64 -2.96
C ALA A 37 14.65 16.88 -3.86
N LEU A 38 14.96 16.73 -5.15
CA LEU A 38 14.90 17.82 -6.12
C LEU A 38 13.49 18.44 -6.19
N ASN A 39 12.44 17.61 -6.29
CA ASN A 39 11.06 18.11 -6.36
C ASN A 39 10.68 18.87 -5.08
N ALA A 40 11.06 18.37 -3.90
CA ALA A 40 10.79 19.05 -2.63
C ALA A 40 11.50 20.41 -2.54
N ILE A 41 12.77 20.46 -2.95
CA ILE A 41 13.54 21.69 -2.96
C ILE A 41 12.97 22.68 -4.01
N SER A 42 12.66 22.20 -5.21
CA SER A 42 12.04 23.02 -6.25
C SER A 42 10.71 23.62 -5.79
N PHE A 43 9.88 22.82 -5.10
CA PHE A 43 8.64 23.33 -4.52
C PHE A 43 8.91 24.41 -3.48
N LEU A 44 9.86 24.19 -2.56
CA LEU A 44 10.22 25.14 -1.52
C LEU A 44 10.64 26.49 -2.12
N TYR A 45 11.54 26.47 -3.11
CA TYR A 45 12.03 27.70 -3.71
C TYR A 45 10.98 28.38 -4.60
N ARG A 46 10.27 27.64 -5.44
CA ARG A 46 9.26 28.19 -6.35
C ARG A 46 8.01 28.68 -5.62
N ASP A 47 7.44 27.81 -4.77
CA ASP A 47 6.09 28.06 -4.24
C ASP A 47 6.09 28.77 -2.90
N PHE A 48 7.12 28.57 -2.06
CA PHE A 48 7.22 29.20 -0.76
C PHE A 48 8.09 30.46 -0.81
N PHE A 49 9.33 30.39 -1.30
CA PHE A 49 10.23 31.55 -1.35
C PHE A 49 9.97 32.47 -2.56
N LYS A 50 9.22 32.04 -3.57
CA LYS A 50 8.96 32.76 -4.83
C LYS A 50 10.24 33.09 -5.62
N THR A 51 11.29 32.32 -5.44
CA THR A 51 12.57 32.41 -6.12
C THR A 51 12.88 31.09 -6.80
N PRO A 52 12.27 30.78 -7.97
CA PRO A 52 12.43 29.48 -8.61
C PRO A 52 13.89 29.22 -8.98
N LEU A 53 14.31 27.97 -8.79
CA LEU A 53 15.62 27.48 -9.21
C LEU A 53 15.71 27.44 -10.75
N SER A 54 16.91 27.59 -11.29
CA SER A 54 17.17 27.47 -12.72
C SER A 54 16.84 26.07 -13.25
N LEU A 55 16.32 26.03 -14.49
CA LEU A 55 16.07 24.74 -15.17
C LEU A 55 17.37 24.06 -15.64
N ASP A 56 18.48 24.82 -15.72
CA ASP A 56 19.77 24.34 -16.24
C ASP A 56 20.72 23.84 -15.13
N MET A 57 20.25 23.62 -13.92
CA MET A 57 21.08 23.08 -12.82
C MET A 57 21.72 21.76 -13.22
N ARG A 58 23.06 21.72 -13.24
CA ARG A 58 23.85 20.53 -13.52
C ARG A 58 24.37 19.92 -12.23
N PHE A 59 23.79 18.83 -11.79
CA PHE A 59 24.23 18.06 -10.63
C PHE A 59 24.50 16.60 -11.00
N GLN A 60 25.31 15.91 -10.21
CA GLN A 60 25.58 14.50 -10.43
C GLN A 60 24.32 13.68 -10.19
N LYS A 61 23.86 12.99 -11.24
CA LYS A 61 22.68 12.12 -11.15
C LYS A 61 23.04 10.77 -10.53
N SER A 62 22.16 10.28 -9.67
CA SER A 62 22.29 8.92 -9.14
C SER A 62 22.14 7.90 -10.27
N LEU A 63 23.04 6.90 -10.28
CA LEU A 63 23.00 5.75 -11.18
C LEU A 63 22.62 4.47 -10.44
N THR A 64 22.23 4.57 -9.16
CA THR A 64 21.85 3.41 -8.36
C THR A 64 20.67 2.68 -8.96
N GLU A 65 20.91 1.47 -9.42
CA GLU A 65 19.93 0.62 -10.08
C GLU A 65 18.77 0.26 -9.14
N LYS A 66 17.61 0.05 -9.75
CA LYS A 66 16.42 -0.40 -9.06
C LYS A 66 16.63 -1.86 -8.63
N LYS A 67 16.60 -2.13 -7.32
CA LYS A 67 16.54 -3.51 -6.84
C LYS A 67 15.27 -4.19 -7.35
N LEU A 68 15.39 -5.42 -7.83
CA LEU A 68 14.25 -6.24 -8.18
C LEU A 68 13.36 -6.46 -6.93
N PRO A 69 12.05 -6.57 -7.11
CA PRO A 69 11.15 -6.82 -6.00
C PRO A 69 11.45 -8.20 -5.37
N VAL A 70 11.43 -8.24 -4.04
CA VAL A 70 11.50 -9.50 -3.32
C VAL A 70 10.17 -10.23 -3.49
N VAL A 71 10.23 -11.48 -3.92
CA VAL A 71 9.09 -12.38 -4.11
C VAL A 71 9.33 -13.63 -3.26
N LEU A 72 8.29 -14.06 -2.53
CA LEU A 72 8.29 -15.32 -1.80
C LEU A 72 7.92 -16.47 -2.76
N THR A 73 8.52 -17.62 -2.60
CA THR A 73 8.05 -18.84 -3.24
C THR A 73 6.71 -19.28 -2.63
N ARG A 74 5.97 -20.17 -3.30
CA ARG A 74 4.71 -20.70 -2.77
C ARG A 74 4.92 -21.44 -1.43
N ASP A 75 6.05 -22.12 -1.26
CA ASP A 75 6.41 -22.79 -0.01
C ASP A 75 6.79 -21.81 1.10
N GLU A 76 7.51 -20.74 0.77
CA GLU A 76 7.76 -19.65 1.73
C GLU A 76 6.45 -18.99 2.17
N VAL A 77 5.52 -18.72 1.24
CA VAL A 77 4.20 -18.19 1.59
C VAL A 77 3.44 -19.14 2.49
N ARG A 78 3.46 -20.45 2.21
CA ARG A 78 2.77 -21.47 3.02
C ARG A 78 3.32 -21.49 4.44
N ARG A 79 4.66 -21.53 4.61
CA ARG A 79 5.31 -21.43 5.92
C ARG A 79 4.99 -20.12 6.62
N PHE A 80 5.08 -19.01 5.91
CA PHE A 80 4.77 -17.68 6.42
C PHE A 80 3.34 -17.61 7.01
N VAL A 81 2.34 -18.09 6.27
CA VAL A 81 0.93 -18.07 6.70
C VAL A 81 0.68 -18.90 7.96
N GLN A 82 1.46 -19.98 8.18
CA GLN A 82 1.37 -20.80 9.39
C GLN A 82 1.87 -20.09 10.66
N HIS A 83 2.78 -19.14 10.52
CA HIS A 83 3.41 -18.41 11.64
C HIS A 83 2.79 -17.02 11.88
N ILE A 84 1.67 -16.70 11.22
CA ILE A 84 1.02 -15.41 11.42
C ILE A 84 0.24 -15.42 12.74
N ASP A 85 0.42 -14.35 13.54
CA ASP A 85 -0.43 -14.07 14.68
C ASP A 85 -1.91 -14.05 14.24
N PRO A 86 -2.77 -14.89 14.86
CA PRO A 86 -4.18 -15.01 14.48
C PRO A 86 -4.93 -13.68 14.35
N ARG A 87 -4.57 -12.67 15.17
CA ARG A 87 -5.18 -11.32 15.14
C ARG A 87 -4.97 -10.60 13.82
N TYR A 88 -3.89 -10.91 13.10
CA TYR A 88 -3.51 -10.23 11.85
C TYR A 88 -3.63 -11.13 10.62
N LYS A 89 -4.00 -12.40 10.81
CA LYS A 89 -4.03 -13.40 9.74
C LYS A 89 -4.90 -12.96 8.56
N LEU A 90 -6.12 -12.50 8.83
CA LEU A 90 -7.05 -12.08 7.78
C LEU A 90 -6.53 -10.87 6.98
N HIS A 91 -5.89 -9.89 7.63
CA HIS A 91 -5.26 -8.75 6.94
C HIS A 91 -4.20 -9.23 5.96
N ILE A 92 -3.33 -10.12 6.43
CA ILE A 92 -2.20 -10.64 5.66
C ILE A 92 -2.69 -11.53 4.50
N GLN A 93 -3.72 -12.34 4.75
CA GLN A 93 -4.36 -13.14 3.71
C GLN A 93 -5.00 -12.28 2.61
N LEU A 94 -5.61 -11.13 2.95
CA LEU A 94 -6.12 -10.17 1.96
C LEU A 94 -4.99 -9.49 1.18
N LEU A 95 -3.87 -9.14 1.84
CA LEU A 95 -2.72 -8.57 1.14
C LEU A 95 -2.15 -9.52 0.08
N TYR A 96 -2.05 -10.81 0.40
CA TYR A 96 -1.56 -11.83 -0.53
C TYR A 96 -2.65 -12.34 -1.47
N GLY A 97 -3.86 -12.61 -0.99
CA GLY A 97 -4.92 -13.24 -1.78
C GLY A 97 -5.64 -12.30 -2.76
N SER A 98 -5.62 -10.99 -2.49
CA SER A 98 -6.28 -9.97 -3.33
C SER A 98 -5.29 -8.90 -3.85
N GLY A 99 -4.01 -9.02 -3.52
CA GLY A 99 -2.98 -8.09 -3.93
C GLY A 99 -3.19 -6.65 -3.46
N LEU A 100 -3.87 -6.42 -2.35
CA LEU A 100 -4.16 -5.09 -1.81
C LEU A 100 -2.88 -4.40 -1.32
N ARG A 101 -2.84 -3.05 -1.41
CA ARG A 101 -1.89 -2.25 -0.63
C ARG A 101 -2.33 -2.23 0.83
N ILE A 102 -1.38 -2.08 1.75
CA ILE A 102 -1.69 -2.09 3.20
C ILE A 102 -2.82 -1.10 3.53
N MET A 103 -2.72 0.13 3.10
CA MET A 103 -3.75 1.14 3.40
C MET A 103 -5.08 0.87 2.70
N GLU A 104 -5.08 0.23 1.53
CA GLU A 104 -6.31 -0.23 0.88
C GLU A 104 -7.00 -1.29 1.74
N CYS A 105 -6.25 -2.29 2.23
CA CYS A 105 -6.75 -3.32 3.13
C CYS A 105 -7.32 -2.74 4.42
N LEU A 106 -6.57 -1.85 5.09
CA LEU A 106 -6.99 -1.28 6.38
C LEU A 106 -8.21 -0.35 6.26
N ARG A 107 -8.37 0.31 5.13
CA ARG A 107 -9.49 1.22 4.85
C ARG A 107 -10.73 0.54 4.29
N LEU A 108 -10.71 -0.79 4.12
CA LEU A 108 -11.90 -1.53 3.69
C LEU A 108 -13.06 -1.25 4.63
N ARG A 109 -14.21 -1.03 4.04
CA ARG A 109 -15.47 -0.87 4.74
C ARG A 109 -16.29 -2.15 4.61
N ILE A 110 -17.30 -2.30 5.45
CA ILE A 110 -18.17 -3.48 5.43
C ILE A 110 -18.77 -3.70 4.04
N GLN A 111 -19.26 -2.64 3.41
CA GLN A 111 -19.88 -2.67 2.06
C GLN A 111 -18.92 -2.94 0.91
N ASP A 112 -17.60 -2.96 1.15
CA ASP A 112 -16.62 -3.16 0.08
C ASP A 112 -16.42 -4.65 -0.25
N ILE A 113 -16.96 -5.54 0.57
CA ILE A 113 -16.89 -6.98 0.37
C ILE A 113 -18.14 -7.45 -0.37
N ASP A 114 -17.94 -8.05 -1.52
CA ASP A 114 -18.98 -8.60 -2.38
C ASP A 114 -18.82 -10.11 -2.45
N TYR A 115 -19.66 -10.81 -1.70
CA TYR A 115 -19.62 -12.27 -1.62
C TYR A 115 -20.19 -12.95 -2.86
N ASP A 116 -21.18 -12.32 -3.50
CA ASP A 116 -21.88 -12.89 -4.65
C ASP A 116 -20.97 -12.91 -5.88
N TYR A 117 -20.23 -11.83 -6.09
CA TYR A 117 -19.23 -11.73 -7.17
C TYR A 117 -17.85 -12.23 -6.78
N GLY A 118 -17.62 -12.63 -5.51
CA GLY A 118 -16.30 -13.02 -5.03
C GLY A 118 -15.27 -11.91 -5.20
N ALA A 119 -15.60 -10.70 -4.76
CA ALA A 119 -14.86 -9.50 -5.07
C ALA A 119 -14.69 -8.55 -3.89
N VAL A 120 -13.61 -7.74 -3.92
CA VAL A 120 -13.38 -6.62 -3.00
C VAL A 120 -13.31 -5.33 -3.80
N ARG A 121 -14.11 -4.34 -3.43
CA ARG A 121 -14.12 -3.00 -4.03
C ARG A 121 -13.07 -2.12 -3.36
N VAL A 122 -12.17 -1.57 -4.14
CA VAL A 122 -11.11 -0.67 -3.67
C VAL A 122 -11.40 0.73 -4.17
N TRP A 123 -11.70 1.64 -3.24
CA TRP A 123 -12.01 3.03 -3.54
C TRP A 123 -10.77 3.90 -3.41
N GLN A 124 -10.64 4.89 -4.32
CA GLN A 124 -9.57 5.89 -4.29
C GLN A 124 -8.15 5.27 -4.13
N GLY A 125 -7.87 4.20 -4.87
CA GLY A 125 -6.53 3.63 -4.95
C GLY A 125 -5.49 4.68 -5.39
N LYS A 126 -4.23 4.28 -5.57
CA LYS A 126 -3.18 5.20 -6.04
C LYS A 126 -3.62 5.93 -7.33
N GLY A 127 -3.65 7.26 -7.28
CA GLY A 127 -4.12 8.10 -8.39
C GLY A 127 -5.65 8.29 -8.46
N GLY A 128 -6.38 8.03 -7.36
CA GLY A 128 -7.84 8.29 -7.27
C GLY A 128 -8.73 7.30 -8.04
N LYS A 129 -8.17 6.21 -8.59
CA LYS A 129 -8.94 5.23 -9.39
C LYS A 129 -9.55 4.15 -8.50
N ASN A 130 -10.80 3.82 -8.78
CA ASN A 130 -11.50 2.69 -8.18
C ASN A 130 -11.19 1.42 -8.98
N ARG A 131 -11.17 0.28 -8.31
CA ARG A 131 -11.05 -1.04 -8.94
C ARG A 131 -11.72 -2.12 -8.10
N THR A 132 -11.99 -3.23 -8.73
CA THR A 132 -12.46 -4.45 -8.09
C THR A 132 -11.36 -5.49 -8.19
N VAL A 133 -11.09 -6.18 -7.07
CA VAL A 133 -10.08 -7.25 -7.01
C VAL A 133 -10.71 -8.55 -6.55
N THR A 134 -10.06 -9.66 -6.88
CA THR A 134 -10.54 -11.00 -6.51
C THR A 134 -10.59 -11.19 -4.99
N LEU A 135 -11.60 -11.92 -4.53
CA LEU A 135 -11.73 -12.40 -3.15
C LEU A 135 -11.72 -13.93 -3.17
N ALA A 136 -10.74 -14.51 -2.49
CA ALA A 136 -10.67 -15.96 -2.35
C ALA A 136 -11.84 -16.49 -1.50
N LYS A 137 -12.46 -17.59 -1.93
CA LYS A 137 -13.61 -18.21 -1.24
C LYS A 137 -13.30 -18.61 0.20
N GLU A 138 -12.05 -19.00 0.46
CA GLU A 138 -11.55 -19.38 1.77
C GLU A 138 -11.61 -18.24 2.79
N LEU A 139 -11.71 -17.00 2.34
CA LEU A 139 -11.82 -15.82 3.19
C LEU A 139 -13.27 -15.43 3.54
N HIS A 140 -14.28 -16.08 2.94
CA HIS A 140 -15.69 -15.72 3.17
C HIS A 140 -16.07 -15.86 4.64
N GLU A 141 -15.85 -17.00 5.26
CA GLU A 141 -16.21 -17.22 6.68
C GLU A 141 -15.35 -16.38 7.65
N PRO A 142 -14.00 -16.29 7.48
CA PRO A 142 -13.20 -15.34 8.26
C PRO A 142 -13.68 -13.89 8.15
N LEU A 143 -14.10 -13.42 6.96
CA LEU A 143 -14.63 -12.08 6.76
C LEU A 143 -15.97 -11.86 7.43
N LYS A 144 -16.89 -12.83 7.38
CA LYS A 144 -18.17 -12.76 8.12
C LYS A 144 -17.94 -12.66 9.62
N SER A 145 -17.00 -13.45 10.15
CA SER A 145 -16.60 -13.39 11.56
C SER A 145 -16.01 -12.02 11.92
N GLN A 146 -15.17 -11.46 11.04
CA GLN A 146 -14.61 -10.13 11.21
C GLN A 146 -15.67 -9.01 11.14
N MET A 147 -16.66 -9.14 10.27
CA MET A 147 -17.80 -8.20 10.23
C MET A 147 -18.60 -8.24 11.53
N ASN A 148 -18.83 -9.42 12.11
CA ASN A 148 -19.49 -9.53 13.41
C ASN A 148 -18.65 -8.91 14.53
N PHE A 149 -17.33 -9.08 14.50
CA PHE A 149 -16.42 -8.39 15.42
C PHE A 149 -16.52 -6.86 15.28
N ALA A 150 -16.50 -6.32 14.05
CA ALA A 150 -16.70 -4.90 13.79
C ALA A 150 -18.07 -4.40 14.26
N ARG A 151 -19.12 -5.21 14.11
CA ARG A 151 -20.49 -4.91 14.58
C ARG A 151 -20.57 -4.75 16.09
N ASN A 152 -19.78 -5.50 16.85
CA ASN A 152 -19.71 -5.34 18.31
C ASN A 152 -19.14 -3.96 18.70
N TYR A 153 -18.13 -3.46 17.98
CA TYR A 153 -17.64 -2.08 18.17
C TYR A 153 -18.71 -1.06 17.78
N TYR A 154 -19.36 -1.25 16.66
CA TYR A 154 -20.43 -0.37 16.20
C TYR A 154 -21.53 -0.18 17.26
N PHE A 155 -22.03 -1.26 17.85
CA PHE A 155 -23.06 -1.16 18.89
C PHE A 155 -22.55 -0.50 20.18
N LYS A 156 -21.33 -0.83 20.61
CA LYS A 156 -20.73 -0.20 21.80
C LYS A 156 -20.51 1.29 21.62
N ASP A 157 -19.99 1.69 20.47
CA ASP A 157 -19.61 3.08 20.19
C ASP A 157 -20.84 4.00 20.13
N ARG A 158 -21.97 3.53 19.66
CA ARG A 158 -23.22 4.29 19.59
C ARG A 158 -23.74 4.75 20.96
N HIS A 159 -23.31 4.11 22.03
CA HIS A 159 -23.67 4.48 23.40
C HIS A 159 -22.63 5.42 24.04
N VAL A 160 -21.54 5.74 23.36
CA VAL A 160 -20.51 6.65 23.88
C VAL A 160 -20.92 8.11 23.61
N PRO A 161 -21.04 8.95 24.65
CA PRO A 161 -21.36 10.36 24.47
C PRO A 161 -20.38 11.06 23.50
N GLY A 162 -20.89 11.83 22.56
CA GLY A 162 -20.08 12.55 21.58
C GLY A 162 -19.53 11.71 20.43
N TYR A 163 -19.91 10.42 20.33
CA TYR A 163 -19.52 9.59 19.19
C TYR A 163 -20.16 10.08 17.89
N ALA A 164 -19.33 10.39 16.90
CA ALA A 164 -19.74 10.92 15.61
C ALA A 164 -19.53 9.93 14.43
N GLY A 165 -19.46 8.63 14.72
CA GLY A 165 -19.35 7.60 13.69
C GLY A 165 -17.95 7.42 13.12
N VAL A 166 -17.86 7.14 11.83
CA VAL A 166 -16.61 7.00 11.07
C VAL A 166 -16.38 8.23 10.20
N TYR A 167 -15.11 8.50 9.89
CA TYR A 167 -14.78 9.59 8.96
C TYR A 167 -15.27 9.28 7.55
N ILE A 168 -15.95 10.24 6.94
CA ILE A 168 -16.36 10.24 5.53
C ILE A 168 -16.02 11.59 4.94
N SER A 169 -15.51 11.62 3.70
CA SER A 169 -15.18 12.87 3.03
C SER A 169 -16.43 13.75 2.84
N GLU A 170 -16.23 15.06 2.82
CA GLU A 170 -17.35 16.03 2.73
C GLU A 170 -18.26 15.79 1.52
N GLY A 171 -17.67 15.46 0.35
CA GLY A 171 -18.47 15.15 -0.85
C GLY A 171 -19.39 13.93 -0.67
N LEU A 172 -18.90 12.89 0.01
CA LEU A 172 -19.72 11.71 0.32
C LEU A 172 -20.75 11.99 1.41
N ARG A 173 -20.44 12.83 2.40
CA ARG A 173 -21.37 13.25 3.45
C ARG A 173 -22.56 14.01 2.88
N ARG A 174 -22.33 14.91 1.92
CA ARG A 174 -23.44 15.62 1.22
C ARG A 174 -24.35 14.65 0.47
N LYS A 175 -23.79 13.62 -0.16
CA LYS A 175 -24.54 12.62 -0.92
C LYS A 175 -25.24 11.60 -0.02
N TYR A 176 -24.64 11.26 1.12
CA TYR A 176 -25.11 10.24 2.06
C TYR A 176 -25.08 10.78 3.50
N PRO A 177 -26.06 11.60 3.92
CA PRO A 177 -26.01 12.33 5.20
C PRO A 177 -25.85 11.44 6.45
N ASN A 178 -26.37 10.21 6.41
CA ASN A 178 -26.33 9.27 7.55
C ASN A 178 -25.17 8.26 7.50
N ALA A 179 -24.32 8.34 6.48
CA ALA A 179 -23.28 7.34 6.23
C ALA A 179 -22.27 7.22 7.37
N GLU A 180 -21.99 8.29 8.11
CA GLU A 180 -21.06 8.26 9.23
C GLU A 180 -21.48 7.30 10.34
N LEU A 181 -22.79 7.13 10.55
CA LEU A 181 -23.40 6.25 11.55
C LEU A 181 -23.98 4.95 10.96
N ASP A 182 -23.95 4.75 9.66
CA ASP A 182 -24.39 3.53 9.01
C ASP A 182 -23.29 2.46 9.08
N PHE A 183 -23.65 1.26 9.58
CA PHE A 183 -22.71 0.14 9.75
C PHE A 183 -21.97 -0.23 8.45
N ASN A 184 -22.62 -0.14 7.30
CA ASN A 184 -22.01 -0.47 6.01
C ASN A 184 -20.78 0.41 5.68
N TRP A 185 -20.74 1.63 6.21
CA TRP A 185 -19.63 2.56 6.05
C TRP A 185 -18.55 2.41 7.11
N HIS A 186 -18.76 1.59 8.15
CA HIS A 186 -17.74 1.35 9.17
C HIS A 186 -16.59 0.52 8.60
N PHE A 187 -15.41 0.71 9.22
CA PHE A 187 -14.22 -0.03 8.82
C PHE A 187 -14.37 -1.51 9.17
N LEU A 188 -13.99 -2.37 8.22
CA LEU A 188 -13.91 -3.83 8.43
C LEU A 188 -12.92 -4.19 9.54
N PHE A 189 -11.84 -3.41 9.66
CA PHE A 189 -10.78 -3.57 10.66
C PHE A 189 -10.72 -2.36 11.60
N PRO A 190 -11.66 -2.21 12.53
CA PRO A 190 -11.69 -1.08 13.43
C PRO A 190 -10.50 -1.07 14.37
N SER A 191 -10.02 0.11 14.75
CA SER A 191 -9.06 0.27 15.83
C SER A 191 -9.68 -0.18 17.16
N ASN A 192 -8.86 -0.51 18.14
CA ASN A 192 -9.34 -0.91 19.46
C ASN A 192 -9.78 0.28 20.35
N LYS A 193 -9.44 1.52 19.95
CA LYS A 193 -9.77 2.74 20.69
C LYS A 193 -10.47 3.74 19.76
N LEU A 194 -11.39 4.52 20.33
CA LEU A 194 -11.89 5.74 19.71
C LEU A 194 -10.78 6.80 19.73
N SER A 195 -10.81 7.69 18.77
CA SER A 195 -9.86 8.80 18.66
C SER A 195 -10.59 10.08 18.26
N VAL A 196 -10.07 11.21 18.74
CA VAL A 196 -10.53 12.52 18.31
C VAL A 196 -9.92 12.80 16.93
N ASP A 197 -10.78 13.06 15.97
CA ASP A 197 -10.38 13.52 14.64
C ASP A 197 -9.77 14.92 14.75
N LYS A 198 -8.55 15.09 14.21
CA LYS A 198 -7.79 16.33 14.37
C LYS A 198 -8.37 17.53 13.61
N GLU A 199 -9.09 17.26 12.52
CA GLU A 199 -9.66 18.31 11.67
C GLU A 199 -11.02 18.78 12.20
N THR A 200 -11.84 17.83 12.68
CA THR A 200 -13.22 18.11 13.08
C THR A 200 -13.41 18.19 14.62
N GLY A 201 -12.45 17.74 15.41
CA GLY A 201 -12.56 17.63 16.86
C GLY A 201 -13.54 16.54 17.33
N GLN A 202 -14.12 15.76 16.44
CA GLN A 202 -15.15 14.78 16.75
C GLN A 202 -14.56 13.43 17.17
N LEU A 203 -15.24 12.74 18.11
CA LEU A 203 -14.85 11.42 18.56
C LEU A 203 -15.31 10.36 17.54
N ARG A 204 -14.37 9.62 16.93
CA ARG A 204 -14.63 8.69 15.85
C ARG A 204 -13.96 7.33 16.03
N ARG A 205 -14.51 6.30 15.38
CA ARG A 205 -13.84 5.01 15.19
C ARG A 205 -13.02 5.06 13.90
N HIS A 206 -11.71 4.83 14.03
CA HIS A 206 -10.79 4.72 12.91
C HIS A 206 -10.45 3.24 12.63
N HIS A 207 -9.73 2.95 11.53
CA HIS A 207 -9.18 1.62 11.29
C HIS A 207 -7.92 1.35 12.14
N ILE A 208 -7.51 0.08 12.23
CA ILE A 208 -6.26 -0.32 12.89
C ILE A 208 -5.05 0.39 12.25
N ASN A 209 -4.02 0.64 13.06
CA ASN A 209 -2.80 1.30 12.58
C ASN A 209 -1.95 0.35 11.73
N GLU A 210 -1.42 0.85 10.61
CA GLU A 210 -0.60 0.08 9.67
C GLU A 210 0.67 -0.51 10.30
N SER A 211 1.28 0.19 11.28
CA SER A 211 2.48 -0.28 11.96
C SER A 211 2.27 -1.61 12.72
N ALA A 212 1.03 -1.92 13.13
CA ALA A 212 0.70 -3.18 13.75
C ALA A 212 0.84 -4.34 12.75
N ILE A 213 0.32 -4.16 11.54
CA ILE A 213 0.42 -5.17 10.47
C ILE A 213 1.88 -5.30 9.98
N GLN A 214 2.58 -4.18 9.81
CA GLN A 214 3.99 -4.20 9.38
C GLN A 214 4.86 -4.96 10.39
N ARG A 215 4.66 -4.76 11.70
CA ARG A 215 5.35 -5.53 12.74
C ARG A 215 4.98 -7.00 12.72
N ALA A 216 3.69 -7.32 12.54
CA ALA A 216 3.23 -8.71 12.45
C ALA A 216 3.87 -9.43 11.25
N VAL A 217 3.89 -8.79 10.06
CA VAL A 217 4.54 -9.34 8.87
C VAL A 217 6.03 -9.61 9.12
N LYS A 218 6.75 -8.66 9.71
CA LYS A 218 8.18 -8.83 10.02
C LYS A 218 8.41 -9.97 11.01
N ARG A 219 7.58 -10.06 12.06
CA ARG A 219 7.70 -11.11 13.06
C ARG A 219 7.41 -12.50 12.46
N SER A 220 6.32 -12.63 11.70
CA SER A 220 5.96 -13.89 11.04
C SER A 220 7.02 -14.40 10.09
N ALA A 221 7.73 -13.50 9.39
CA ALA A 221 8.83 -13.87 8.50
C ALA A 221 10.02 -14.46 9.29
N LEU A 222 10.35 -13.86 10.43
CA LEU A 222 11.38 -14.36 11.34
C LEU A 222 11.00 -15.73 11.91
N ASP A 223 9.78 -15.87 12.41
CA ASP A 223 9.29 -17.11 13.02
C ASP A 223 9.18 -18.23 11.98
N ALA A 224 8.92 -17.92 10.71
CA ALA A 224 8.91 -18.85 9.59
C ALA A 224 10.30 -19.17 9.03
N SER A 225 11.36 -18.61 9.60
CA SER A 225 12.76 -18.76 9.12
C SER A 225 12.91 -18.37 7.64
N ILE A 226 12.31 -17.24 7.24
CA ILE A 226 12.46 -16.69 5.90
C ILE A 226 13.56 -15.65 5.91
N GLU A 227 14.66 -15.93 5.19
CA GLU A 227 15.83 -15.05 5.12
C GLU A 227 15.59 -13.76 4.31
N LYS A 228 14.59 -13.78 3.41
CA LYS A 228 14.22 -12.62 2.60
C LYS A 228 13.59 -11.52 3.45
N THR A 229 13.83 -10.27 3.08
CA THR A 229 13.14 -9.12 3.71
C THR A 229 11.66 -9.10 3.32
N VAL A 230 10.80 -9.57 4.22
CA VAL A 230 9.36 -9.62 3.97
C VAL A 230 8.67 -8.36 4.48
N THR A 231 7.92 -7.72 3.61
CA THR A 231 7.08 -6.54 3.88
C THR A 231 5.66 -6.76 3.36
N CYS A 232 4.72 -5.89 3.69
CA CYS A 232 3.38 -5.93 3.08
C CYS A 232 3.43 -5.82 1.55
N HIS A 233 4.41 -5.09 1.00
CA HIS A 233 4.62 -5.02 -0.45
C HIS A 233 5.17 -6.33 -1.03
N THR A 234 6.01 -7.05 -0.28
CA THR A 234 6.49 -8.38 -0.69
C THR A 234 5.34 -9.34 -0.91
N LEU A 235 4.32 -9.34 -0.04
CA LEU A 235 3.12 -10.16 -0.21
C LEU A 235 2.36 -9.83 -1.49
N ARG A 236 2.20 -8.55 -1.78
CA ARG A 236 1.57 -8.09 -3.01
C ARG A 236 2.42 -8.40 -4.25
N HIS A 237 3.76 -8.33 -4.17
CA HIS A 237 4.65 -8.75 -5.25
C HIS A 237 4.52 -10.25 -5.50
N SER A 238 4.48 -11.05 -4.44
CA SER A 238 4.28 -12.50 -4.53
C SER A 238 2.91 -12.86 -5.14
N PHE A 239 1.84 -12.14 -4.76
CA PHE A 239 0.53 -12.29 -5.42
C PHE A 239 0.63 -12.06 -6.93
N ALA A 240 1.23 -10.95 -7.35
CA ALA A 240 1.36 -10.60 -8.76
C ALA A 240 2.14 -11.66 -9.55
N THR A 241 3.28 -12.09 -9.01
CA THR A 241 4.12 -13.12 -9.64
C THR A 241 3.41 -14.45 -9.72
N HIS A 242 2.80 -14.91 -8.62
CA HIS A 242 2.09 -16.19 -8.59
C HIS A 242 0.83 -16.20 -9.46
N LEU A 243 0.19 -15.05 -9.65
CA LEU A 243 -0.94 -14.93 -10.57
C LEU A 243 -0.47 -15.11 -12.04
N LEU A 244 0.65 -14.47 -12.41
CA LEU A 244 1.26 -14.66 -13.73
C LEU A 244 1.72 -16.11 -13.94
N GLU A 245 2.40 -16.71 -12.94
CA GLU A 245 2.81 -18.13 -12.98
C GLU A 245 1.63 -19.10 -13.14
N SER A 246 0.45 -18.68 -12.66
CA SER A 246 -0.79 -19.46 -12.83
C SER A 246 -1.47 -19.25 -14.18
N GLY A 247 -0.85 -18.49 -15.10
CA GLY A 247 -1.33 -18.26 -16.45
C GLY A 247 -2.20 -17.02 -16.65
N ALA A 248 -2.35 -16.16 -15.64
CA ALA A 248 -3.05 -14.90 -15.84
C ALA A 248 -2.25 -13.98 -16.77
N ASP A 249 -2.93 -13.30 -17.68
CA ASP A 249 -2.29 -12.31 -18.53
C ASP A 249 -1.88 -11.05 -17.79
N ILE A 250 -0.89 -10.33 -18.32
CA ILE A 250 -0.30 -9.15 -17.68
C ILE A 250 -1.30 -8.01 -17.48
N ARG A 251 -2.33 -7.89 -18.34
CA ARG A 251 -3.37 -6.86 -18.23
C ARG A 251 -4.29 -7.15 -17.06
N THR A 252 -4.71 -8.40 -16.90
CA THR A 252 -5.46 -8.85 -15.73
C THR A 252 -4.68 -8.55 -14.45
N VAL A 253 -3.39 -8.87 -14.39
CA VAL A 253 -2.55 -8.56 -13.22
C VAL A 253 -2.42 -7.05 -13.00
N GLN A 254 -2.26 -6.26 -14.07
CA GLN A 254 -2.21 -4.81 -14.01
C GLN A 254 -3.49 -4.22 -13.39
N GLU A 255 -4.66 -4.70 -13.82
CA GLU A 255 -5.97 -4.28 -13.31
C GLU A 255 -6.15 -4.65 -11.84
N GLN A 256 -5.86 -5.90 -11.46
CA GLN A 256 -5.90 -6.37 -10.08
C GLN A 256 -5.03 -5.51 -9.16
N LEU A 257 -3.83 -5.16 -9.62
CA LEU A 257 -2.92 -4.31 -8.86
C LEU A 257 -3.29 -2.81 -8.92
N GLY A 258 -4.08 -2.38 -9.88
CA GLY A 258 -4.37 -0.96 -10.11
C GLY A 258 -3.11 -0.16 -10.46
N HIS A 259 -2.30 -0.69 -11.38
CA HIS A 259 -1.16 0.02 -11.93
C HIS A 259 -1.60 0.83 -13.15
N THR A 260 -1.33 2.14 -13.12
CA THR A 260 -1.65 3.05 -14.24
C THR A 260 -0.75 2.81 -15.45
N ASP A 261 0.48 2.34 -15.21
CA ASP A 261 1.47 2.05 -16.25
C ASP A 261 1.82 0.56 -16.21
N VAL A 262 1.71 -0.10 -17.36
CA VAL A 262 2.05 -1.51 -17.55
C VAL A 262 3.52 -1.81 -17.22
N LYS A 263 4.43 -0.85 -17.43
CA LYS A 263 5.85 -0.96 -17.06
C LYS A 263 6.03 -1.29 -15.57
N THR A 264 5.11 -0.85 -14.72
CA THR A 264 5.13 -1.19 -13.29
C THR A 264 4.78 -2.66 -13.05
N THR A 265 4.01 -3.30 -13.95
CA THR A 265 3.66 -4.72 -13.87
C THR A 265 4.70 -5.59 -14.56
N GLN A 266 5.36 -5.10 -15.58
CA GLN A 266 6.43 -5.83 -16.31
C GLN A 266 7.61 -6.23 -15.40
N ILE A 267 7.81 -5.55 -14.26
CA ILE A 267 8.85 -5.95 -13.30
C ILE A 267 8.66 -7.37 -12.75
N TYR A 268 7.46 -7.94 -12.83
CA TYR A 268 7.17 -9.29 -12.38
C TYR A 268 7.45 -10.36 -13.45
N THR A 269 7.57 -9.98 -14.71
CA THR A 269 7.87 -10.93 -15.79
C THR A 269 9.29 -11.47 -15.72
N HIS A 270 10.22 -10.73 -15.11
CA HIS A 270 11.60 -11.18 -14.89
C HIS A 270 11.73 -12.31 -13.86
N VAL A 271 10.68 -12.58 -13.08
CA VAL A 271 10.69 -13.62 -12.04
C VAL A 271 10.08 -14.93 -12.55
N ILE A 272 9.46 -14.91 -13.73
CA ILE A 272 8.84 -16.09 -14.32
C ILE A 272 9.90 -16.88 -15.09
N GLU A 273 10.61 -17.76 -14.37
CA GLU A 273 11.60 -18.68 -14.95
C GLU A 273 10.94 -19.99 -15.42
N ARG A 274 10.17 -19.96 -16.50
CA ARG A 274 9.71 -21.18 -17.16
C ARG A 274 9.98 -21.09 -18.66
N GLY A 275 10.96 -21.87 -19.14
CA GLY A 275 11.35 -21.90 -20.54
C GLY A 275 11.89 -20.56 -21.07
N ALA A 276 11.87 -20.32 -22.38
CA ALA A 276 12.25 -19.04 -22.99
C ALA A 276 11.24 -17.93 -22.62
N GLY A 277 11.42 -17.30 -21.46
CA GLY A 277 10.53 -16.23 -20.98
C GLY A 277 9.16 -16.70 -20.44
N GLY A 278 9.05 -17.97 -19.97
CA GLY A 278 7.81 -18.51 -19.41
C GLY A 278 6.81 -19.05 -20.45
N VAL A 279 7.22 -19.14 -21.71
CA VAL A 279 6.36 -19.65 -22.79
C VAL A 279 6.47 -21.17 -22.88
N LEU A 280 5.34 -21.86 -22.77
CA LEU A 280 5.26 -23.28 -23.12
C LEU A 280 5.30 -23.43 -24.65
N SER A 281 6.11 -24.36 -25.13
CA SER A 281 6.09 -24.68 -26.58
C SER A 281 4.70 -25.18 -26.98
N PRO A 282 4.12 -24.71 -28.11
CA PRO A 282 2.88 -25.27 -28.64
C PRO A 282 2.96 -26.77 -28.85
N LEU A 283 4.17 -27.30 -29.11
CA LEU A 283 4.42 -28.74 -29.26
C LEU A 283 4.12 -29.53 -27.98
N SER A 284 4.26 -28.90 -26.80
CA SER A 284 3.98 -29.53 -25.52
C SER A 284 2.48 -29.68 -25.23
N SER A 285 1.62 -29.14 -26.08
CA SER A 285 0.15 -29.22 -25.99
C SER A 285 -0.47 -30.12 -27.05
N LEU A 286 0.35 -30.75 -27.92
CA LEU A 286 -0.05 -31.78 -28.85
C LEU A 286 0.02 -33.16 -28.22
#